data_af0302d0a6486635abe401cda220e808
#
_entry.id   af0302d0a6486635abe401cda220e808
#
_cell.length_a   1.000
_cell.length_b   1.000
_cell.length_c   1.000
_cell.angle_alpha   90.00
_cell.angle_beta   90.00
_cell.angle_gamma   90.00
#
_symmetry.space_group_name_H-M   'P 1'
#
loop_
_entity.id
_entity.type
_entity.pdbx_description
1 polymer ?
#
loop_
_entity_poly.entity_id
_entity_poly.type
_entity_poly.pdbx_seq_one_letter_code
_entity_poly.pdbx_strand_id
1 'polypeptide(L)'
;MLQDICHREDPTRPVTQGMDAPDAVVNNNMAAVMDVAGFNYRPHKYPENYKKLPQQIILGSETASTVSSRGVYKFPVVRQAMKKYDDHQSSSYDVEHCGWSNLPEDDWIWHEDNAWGIGEFVWTGFDYLGEPTPYYTDWPSHSSLFGIIDLAGLPKDRYYLYRSHWNKDEETLHILPHWTWPGREGEVTPIFVYTNYPSAEVFINGKSQGKRTKDLTVTAENSADSASIADFKRQKRYRLMWMDTKYEPGTVKVVAYNEKGDAVAEKEIHTAGKPDHIELVADRNEIKADGKDLSFVDRK
;
A
#
# COMPACT_ATOMS: atom_id res chain seq x y z
N MET A 1 -13.88 -32.70 9.87
CA MET A 1 -13.43 -31.30 10.13
C MET A 1 -14.10 -30.33 9.15
N LEU A 2 -13.97 -29.01 9.32
CA LEU A 2 -14.58 -28.03 8.38
C LEU A 2 -14.07 -28.21 6.95
N GLN A 3 -12.76 -28.50 6.77
CA GLN A 3 -12.17 -28.79 5.46
C GLN A 3 -12.84 -29.97 4.76
N ASP A 4 -13.17 -31.05 5.50
CA ASP A 4 -13.85 -32.23 4.91
C ASP A 4 -15.26 -31.85 4.42
N ILE A 5 -15.91 -30.89 5.09
CA ILE A 5 -17.19 -30.36 4.62
C ILE A 5 -17.00 -29.55 3.34
N CYS A 6 -16.00 -28.68 3.30
CA CYS A 6 -15.69 -27.91 2.09
C CYS A 6 -15.42 -28.84 0.88
N HIS A 7 -14.57 -29.86 1.05
CA HIS A 7 -14.27 -30.81 -0.02
C HIS A 7 -15.50 -31.65 -0.44
N ARG A 8 -16.41 -31.97 0.50
CA ARG A 8 -17.63 -32.67 0.17
C ARG A 8 -18.57 -31.81 -0.68
N GLU A 9 -18.66 -30.51 -0.35
CA GLU A 9 -19.57 -29.56 -1.05
C GLU A 9 -18.94 -29.07 -2.38
N ASP A 10 -17.62 -28.86 -2.41
CA ASP A 10 -16.85 -28.47 -3.61
C ASP A 10 -15.47 -29.14 -3.62
N PRO A 11 -15.36 -30.33 -4.25
CA PRO A 11 -14.07 -31.02 -4.33
C PRO A 11 -13.10 -30.42 -5.38
N THR A 12 -13.47 -29.36 -6.07
CA THR A 12 -12.69 -28.80 -7.18
C THR A 12 -11.71 -27.71 -6.76
N ARG A 13 -11.82 -27.20 -5.54
CA ARG A 13 -11.00 -26.11 -5.03
C ARG A 13 -10.23 -26.51 -3.77
N PRO A 14 -8.96 -26.07 -3.66
CA PRO A 14 -8.21 -26.22 -2.42
C PRO A 14 -8.81 -25.37 -1.29
N VAL A 15 -8.63 -25.83 -0.08
CA VAL A 15 -9.12 -25.17 1.14
C VAL A 15 -7.95 -24.58 1.92
N THR A 16 -8.10 -23.33 2.34
CA THR A 16 -7.19 -22.66 3.24
C THR A 16 -7.94 -22.04 4.42
N GLN A 17 -7.20 -21.66 5.43
CA GLN A 17 -7.69 -20.90 6.59
C GLN A 17 -6.68 -19.81 6.92
N GLY A 18 -7.14 -18.61 7.23
CA GLY A 18 -6.29 -17.52 7.75
C GLY A 18 -5.80 -17.83 9.16
N MET A 19 -4.50 -17.84 9.37
CA MET A 19 -3.86 -18.22 10.63
C MET A 19 -2.89 -17.12 11.11
N ASP A 20 -3.25 -16.42 12.18
CA ASP A 20 -2.48 -15.28 12.71
C ASP A 20 -1.23 -15.68 13.51
N ALA A 21 -1.18 -16.88 14.05
CA ALA A 21 -0.05 -17.38 14.85
C ALA A 21 0.70 -18.52 14.13
N PRO A 22 1.51 -18.23 13.08
CA PRO A 22 2.10 -19.25 12.20
C PRO A 22 2.87 -20.35 12.98
N ASP A 23 3.71 -19.95 13.93
CA ASP A 23 4.51 -20.93 14.71
C ASP A 23 3.62 -21.88 15.53
N ALA A 24 2.53 -21.38 16.13
CA ALA A 24 1.64 -22.20 16.93
C ALA A 24 0.86 -23.20 16.07
N VAL A 25 0.33 -22.75 14.91
CA VAL A 25 -0.47 -23.62 14.04
C VAL A 25 0.38 -24.63 13.26
N VAL A 26 1.65 -24.35 13.06
CA VAL A 26 2.61 -25.32 12.51
C VAL A 26 2.99 -26.35 13.60
N ASN A 27 3.31 -25.90 14.81
CA ASN A 27 3.74 -26.78 15.90
C ASN A 27 2.61 -27.72 16.39
N ASN A 28 1.35 -27.33 16.28
CA ASN A 28 0.21 -28.20 16.63
C ASN A 28 -0.37 -28.98 15.42
N ASN A 29 0.29 -28.93 14.29
CA ASN A 29 -0.12 -29.55 13.01
C ASN A 29 -1.43 -29.04 12.40
N MET A 30 -2.00 -27.94 12.86
CA MET A 30 -3.21 -27.37 12.25
C MET A 30 -2.96 -26.90 10.82
N ALA A 31 -1.84 -26.23 10.57
CA ALA A 31 -1.47 -25.79 9.23
C ALA A 31 -1.19 -26.96 8.27
N ALA A 32 -0.68 -28.09 8.79
CA ALA A 32 -0.32 -29.26 7.99
C ALA A 32 -1.53 -30.03 7.42
N VAL A 33 -2.72 -29.84 7.99
CA VAL A 33 -3.97 -30.50 7.49
C VAL A 33 -4.70 -29.69 6.43
N MET A 34 -4.34 -28.42 6.21
CA MET A 34 -4.90 -27.60 5.15
C MET A 34 -4.29 -27.97 3.79
N ASP A 35 -5.05 -27.82 2.71
CA ASP A 35 -4.49 -27.96 1.36
C ASP A 35 -3.44 -26.89 1.09
N VAL A 36 -3.69 -25.68 1.56
CA VAL A 36 -2.78 -24.53 1.49
C VAL A 36 -2.67 -23.91 2.87
N ALA A 37 -1.44 -23.70 3.35
CA ALA A 37 -1.23 -22.97 4.59
C ALA A 37 -1.43 -21.46 4.35
N GLY A 38 -2.51 -20.91 4.92
CA GLY A 38 -2.83 -19.48 4.87
C GLY A 38 -2.32 -18.78 6.13
N PHE A 39 -1.34 -17.88 5.99
CA PHE A 39 -0.83 -17.11 7.12
C PHE A 39 -1.26 -15.66 7.05
N ASN A 40 -1.70 -15.14 8.20
CA ASN A 40 -1.96 -13.72 8.36
C ASN A 40 -0.70 -13.02 8.86
N TYR A 41 -0.20 -12.06 8.10
CA TYR A 41 0.97 -11.25 8.47
C TYR A 41 2.24 -12.07 8.76
N ARG A 42 3.25 -11.45 9.36
CA ARG A 42 4.51 -12.06 9.82
C ARG A 42 5.29 -12.80 8.73
N PRO A 43 5.50 -12.20 7.54
CA PRO A 43 6.21 -12.87 6.45
C PRO A 43 7.63 -13.31 6.82
N HIS A 44 8.27 -12.68 7.82
CA HIS A 44 9.57 -13.08 8.35
C HIS A 44 9.59 -14.48 8.96
N LYS A 45 8.42 -15.06 9.28
CA LYS A 45 8.26 -16.43 9.81
C LYS A 45 8.11 -17.48 8.72
N TYR A 46 7.82 -17.07 7.49
CA TYR A 46 7.51 -17.98 6.39
C TYR A 46 8.65 -18.97 6.08
N PRO A 47 9.95 -18.57 6.00
CA PRO A 47 11.02 -19.48 5.65
C PRO A 47 11.23 -20.65 6.62
N GLU A 48 10.98 -20.42 7.92
CA GLU A 48 11.09 -21.47 8.91
C GLU A 48 9.88 -22.39 8.92
N ASN A 49 8.68 -21.82 8.80
CA ASN A 49 7.44 -22.56 8.83
C ASN A 49 7.26 -23.41 7.55
N TYR A 50 7.63 -22.87 6.40
CA TYR A 50 7.63 -23.58 5.12
C TYR A 50 8.33 -24.94 5.22
N LYS A 51 9.48 -25.01 5.86
CA LYS A 51 10.28 -26.25 6.01
C LYS A 51 9.56 -27.36 6.77
N LYS A 52 8.58 -27.01 7.59
CA LYS A 52 7.80 -27.92 8.43
C LYS A 52 6.45 -28.34 7.80
N LEU A 53 6.04 -27.68 6.71
CA LEU A 53 4.76 -27.91 6.08
C LEU A 53 4.86 -28.99 5.03
N PRO A 54 4.01 -30.07 5.07
CA PRO A 54 4.06 -31.15 4.09
C PRO A 54 3.66 -30.70 2.69
N GLN A 55 2.76 -29.71 2.55
CA GLN A 55 2.31 -29.18 1.27
C GLN A 55 3.32 -28.24 0.62
N GLN A 56 4.30 -27.72 1.34
CA GLN A 56 5.39 -26.86 0.86
C GLN A 56 4.94 -25.63 0.07
N ILE A 57 3.79 -25.06 0.43
CA ILE A 57 3.27 -23.80 -0.11
C ILE A 57 2.68 -22.94 0.98
N ILE A 58 2.82 -21.63 0.83
CA ILE A 58 2.27 -20.62 1.76
C ILE A 58 1.50 -19.58 0.95
N LEU A 59 0.30 -19.25 1.43
CA LEU A 59 -0.52 -18.14 0.99
C LEU A 59 -0.53 -17.05 2.07
N GLY A 60 -0.29 -15.82 1.70
CA GLY A 60 -0.59 -14.67 2.56
C GLY A 60 -2.10 -14.46 2.60
N SER A 61 -2.79 -15.11 3.53
CA SER A 61 -4.25 -15.07 3.60
C SER A 61 -4.80 -13.74 4.10
N GLU A 62 -3.96 -12.95 4.79
CA GLU A 62 -4.24 -11.59 5.19
C GLU A 62 -2.92 -10.85 5.37
N THR A 63 -2.67 -9.83 4.57
CA THR A 63 -1.37 -9.15 4.51
C THR A 63 -1.49 -7.64 4.70
N ALA A 64 -0.37 -6.98 4.92
CA ALA A 64 -0.17 -5.57 5.08
C ALA A 64 -0.85 -4.95 6.31
N SER A 65 -2.14 -4.66 6.33
CA SER A 65 -2.80 -3.77 7.32
C SER A 65 -2.05 -2.46 7.51
N THR A 66 -1.68 -1.85 6.41
CA THR A 66 -1.11 -0.51 6.35
C THR A 66 -2.21 0.51 6.57
N VAL A 67 -1.98 1.52 7.37
CA VAL A 67 -2.96 2.56 7.68
C VAL A 67 -2.64 3.85 6.94
N SER A 68 -3.65 4.48 6.36
CA SER A 68 -3.52 5.79 5.71
C SER A 68 -4.86 6.51 5.59
N SER A 69 -4.82 7.82 5.62
CA SER A 69 -5.95 8.71 5.32
C SER A 69 -5.68 9.43 4.01
N ARG A 70 -6.63 9.36 3.07
CA ARG A 70 -6.46 9.93 1.73
C ARG A 70 -6.09 11.41 1.78
N GLY A 71 -4.96 11.77 1.16
CA GLY A 71 -4.51 13.16 1.02
C GLY A 71 -3.96 13.79 2.30
N VAL A 72 -3.75 13.03 3.37
CA VAL A 72 -3.14 13.50 4.61
C VAL A 72 -1.68 13.05 4.66
N TYR A 73 -0.77 13.98 4.98
CA TYR A 73 0.66 13.67 5.01
C TYR A 73 1.26 14.17 6.32
N LYS A 74 2.06 13.34 6.96
CA LYS A 74 2.74 13.63 8.22
C LYS A 74 4.24 13.73 8.03
N PHE A 75 4.85 14.64 8.75
CA PHE A 75 6.29 14.92 8.72
C PHE A 75 6.89 14.83 10.12
N PRO A 76 8.13 14.37 10.25
CA PRO A 76 8.98 13.75 9.21
C PRO A 76 8.40 12.41 8.74
N VAL A 77 8.76 11.99 7.51
CA VAL A 77 8.36 10.69 6.96
C VAL A 77 9.19 9.59 7.61
N VAL A 78 8.56 8.79 8.45
CA VAL A 78 9.21 7.72 9.22
C VAL A 78 8.35 6.47 9.20
N ARG A 79 8.95 5.32 8.94
CA ARG A 79 8.26 4.04 9.11
C ARG A 79 7.96 3.81 10.59
N GLN A 80 6.71 3.55 10.92
CA GLN A 80 6.29 3.35 12.30
C GLN A 80 5.01 2.52 12.42
N ALA A 81 4.83 1.92 13.59
CA ALA A 81 3.65 1.15 13.90
C ALA A 81 2.76 1.88 14.92
N MET A 82 1.45 1.75 14.76
CA MET A 82 0.43 2.19 15.73
C MET A 82 0.53 3.67 16.14
N LYS A 83 1.00 4.52 15.23
CA LYS A 83 1.08 5.96 15.50
C LYS A 83 -0.32 6.57 15.58
N LYS A 84 -0.54 7.39 16.61
CA LYS A 84 -1.73 8.24 16.75
C LYS A 84 -1.36 9.70 16.56
N TYR A 85 -2.25 10.44 15.95
CA TYR A 85 -2.14 11.89 15.74
C TYR A 85 -3.39 12.58 16.27
N ASP A 86 -3.25 13.83 16.72
CA ASP A 86 -4.34 14.61 17.36
C ASP A 86 -5.54 14.85 16.41
N ASP A 87 -5.28 14.87 15.11
CA ASP A 87 -6.31 15.02 14.08
C ASP A 87 -6.98 13.68 13.68
N HIS A 88 -6.64 12.58 14.34
CA HIS A 88 -7.16 11.23 14.08
C HIS A 88 -7.00 10.76 12.64
N GLN A 89 -5.92 11.17 11.97
CA GLN A 89 -5.59 10.79 10.59
C GLN A 89 -4.20 10.15 10.54
N SER A 90 -4.01 9.19 9.64
CA SER A 90 -2.72 8.54 9.38
C SER A 90 -2.10 9.03 8.07
N SER A 91 -0.78 8.91 7.94
CA SER A 91 -0.05 9.44 6.80
C SER A 91 -0.28 8.66 5.50
N SER A 92 -0.58 9.37 4.42
CA SER A 92 -0.74 8.80 3.07
C SER A 92 0.60 8.49 2.37
N TYR A 93 1.72 8.66 3.04
CA TYR A 93 3.02 8.18 2.54
C TYR A 93 3.14 6.65 2.54
N ASP A 94 2.14 5.93 3.10
CA ASP A 94 2.14 4.46 3.21
C ASP A 94 3.38 3.89 3.91
N VAL A 95 3.72 4.50 5.04
CA VAL A 95 4.85 4.11 5.89
C VAL A 95 4.42 3.76 7.32
N GLU A 96 3.11 3.73 7.56
CA GLU A 96 2.50 3.43 8.86
C GLU A 96 1.69 2.14 8.75
N HIS A 97 1.81 1.27 9.74
CA HIS A 97 1.15 -0.02 9.78
C HIS A 97 0.70 -0.41 11.19
N CYS A 98 -0.10 -1.44 11.33
CA CYS A 98 -0.48 -1.98 12.62
C CYS A 98 0.68 -2.67 13.33
N GLY A 99 0.61 -2.82 14.65
CA GLY A 99 1.68 -3.44 15.43
C GLY A 99 1.93 -4.91 15.11
N TRP A 100 0.91 -5.61 14.60
CA TRP A 100 1.00 -7.01 14.18
C TRP A 100 1.33 -7.20 12.70
N SER A 101 1.39 -6.13 11.93
CA SER A 101 1.49 -6.13 10.48
C SER A 101 2.77 -5.46 9.96
N ASN A 102 2.80 -5.15 8.69
CA ASN A 102 3.96 -4.65 7.96
C ASN A 102 3.51 -3.77 6.78
N LEU A 103 4.46 -3.24 6.02
CA LEU A 103 4.17 -2.55 4.76
C LEU A 103 3.99 -3.55 3.62
N PRO A 104 3.29 -3.19 2.52
CA PRO A 104 3.03 -4.08 1.40
C PRO A 104 4.28 -4.76 0.83
N GLU A 105 5.38 -4.02 0.70
CA GLU A 105 6.62 -4.52 0.14
C GLU A 105 7.28 -5.59 1.00
N ASP A 106 6.95 -5.64 2.29
CA ASP A 106 7.44 -6.70 3.18
C ASP A 106 6.79 -8.05 2.86
N ASP A 107 5.54 -8.05 2.40
CA ASP A 107 4.86 -9.26 1.94
C ASP A 107 5.33 -9.63 0.52
N TRP A 108 5.32 -8.68 -0.40
CA TRP A 108 5.70 -8.89 -1.80
C TRP A 108 7.06 -9.55 -1.96
N ILE A 109 8.07 -9.03 -1.25
CA ILE A 109 9.44 -9.51 -1.40
C ILE A 109 9.61 -10.97 -0.98
N TRP A 110 8.89 -11.44 0.04
CA TRP A 110 8.92 -12.82 0.47
C TRP A 110 8.24 -13.75 -0.53
N HIS A 111 7.12 -13.33 -1.11
CA HIS A 111 6.41 -14.11 -2.12
C HIS A 111 7.16 -14.15 -3.46
N GLU A 112 7.78 -13.05 -3.87
CA GLU A 112 8.50 -12.97 -5.14
C GLU A 112 9.84 -13.71 -5.12
N ASP A 113 10.56 -13.64 -4.01
CA ASP A 113 11.89 -14.25 -3.91
C ASP A 113 11.82 -15.76 -3.62
N ASN A 114 10.64 -16.32 -3.37
CA ASN A 114 10.49 -17.70 -2.94
C ASN A 114 9.35 -18.40 -3.68
N ALA A 115 9.68 -19.49 -4.38
CA ALA A 115 8.72 -20.26 -5.16
C ALA A 115 7.60 -20.92 -4.34
N TRP A 116 7.77 -21.06 -3.03
CA TRP A 116 6.73 -21.57 -2.13
C TRP A 116 5.67 -20.53 -1.76
N GLY A 117 5.91 -19.24 -2.00
CA GLY A 117 4.94 -18.19 -1.84
C GLY A 117 4.03 -18.09 -3.04
N ILE A 118 2.75 -18.43 -2.88
CA ILE A 118 1.80 -18.51 -4.00
C ILE A 118 0.94 -17.24 -4.17
N GLY A 119 1.21 -16.20 -3.42
CA GLY A 119 0.51 -14.91 -3.48
C GLY A 119 -0.13 -14.50 -2.16
N GLU A 120 -0.96 -13.47 -2.22
CA GLU A 120 -1.50 -12.83 -1.03
C GLU A 120 -2.90 -12.23 -1.24
N PHE A 121 -3.60 -12.04 -0.12
CA PHE A 121 -4.81 -11.24 0.00
C PHE A 121 -4.57 -10.09 0.96
N VAL A 122 -4.66 -8.87 0.47
CA VAL A 122 -4.38 -7.68 1.27
C VAL A 122 -5.53 -7.32 2.20
N TRP A 123 -5.24 -6.92 3.44
CA TRP A 123 -6.18 -6.28 4.34
C TRP A 123 -6.01 -4.74 4.28
N THR A 124 -6.89 -3.96 3.61
CA THR A 124 -8.04 -4.44 2.89
C THR A 124 -8.33 -3.55 1.68
N GLY A 125 -9.24 -3.95 0.80
CA GLY A 125 -9.60 -3.20 -0.40
C GLY A 125 -10.24 -1.85 -0.10
N PHE A 126 -11.19 -1.80 0.86
CA PHE A 126 -11.94 -0.59 1.20
C PHE A 126 -11.84 -0.29 2.69
N ASP A 127 -11.86 1.01 3.04
CA ASP A 127 -12.19 1.40 4.41
C ASP A 127 -13.60 0.94 4.76
N TYR A 128 -13.84 0.67 6.03
CA TYR A 128 -15.15 0.22 6.51
C TYR A 128 -15.45 0.82 7.90
N LEU A 129 -16.71 0.93 8.22
CA LEU A 129 -17.16 1.36 9.55
C LEU A 129 -16.83 0.29 10.60
N GLY A 130 -16.41 0.74 11.75
CA GLY A 130 -15.85 -0.11 12.80
C GLY A 130 -14.34 -0.26 12.68
N GLU A 131 -13.71 -0.86 13.67
CA GLU A 131 -12.26 -1.11 13.76
C GLU A 131 -11.38 0.11 13.40
N PRO A 132 -11.54 1.26 14.07
CA PRO A 132 -10.85 2.49 13.70
C PRO A 132 -9.39 2.49 14.18
N THR A 133 -8.63 1.48 13.82
CA THR A 133 -7.21 1.35 14.13
C THR A 133 -6.39 2.42 13.41
N PRO A 134 -5.46 3.12 14.09
CA PRO A 134 -4.96 2.85 15.46
C PRO A 134 -5.72 3.59 16.58
N TYR A 135 -6.83 4.23 16.31
CA TYR A 135 -7.53 5.14 17.23
C TYR A 135 -8.50 4.43 18.19
N TYR A 136 -9.02 3.26 17.81
CA TYR A 136 -9.89 2.42 18.64
C TYR A 136 -11.10 3.20 19.20
N THR A 137 -11.08 3.49 20.50
CA THR A 137 -12.16 4.20 21.21
C THR A 137 -12.02 5.72 21.21
N ASP A 138 -10.99 6.26 20.57
CA ASP A 138 -10.75 7.70 20.53
C ASP A 138 -11.80 8.38 19.63
N TRP A 139 -12.72 9.16 20.24
CA TRP A 139 -13.73 9.89 19.50
C TRP A 139 -13.11 11.05 18.71
N PRO A 140 -13.50 11.33 17.46
CA PRO A 140 -14.66 10.77 16.72
C PRO A 140 -14.31 9.61 15.74
N SER A 141 -13.22 8.93 15.93
CA SER A 141 -12.81 7.84 15.02
C SER A 141 -13.80 6.68 15.02
N HIS A 142 -14.32 6.30 13.88
CA HIS A 142 -15.29 5.21 13.73
C HIS A 142 -15.11 4.39 12.44
N SER A 143 -14.16 4.77 11.58
CA SER A 143 -13.83 4.07 10.34
C SER A 143 -12.44 3.47 10.42
N SER A 144 -12.25 2.29 9.80
CA SER A 144 -10.92 1.75 9.56
C SER A 144 -10.12 2.67 8.63
N LEU A 145 -8.79 2.58 8.70
CA LEU A 145 -7.85 3.28 7.82
C LEU A 145 -7.05 2.29 6.94
N PHE A 146 -7.47 1.04 6.88
CA PHE A 146 -6.78 -0.04 6.16
C PHE A 146 -7.01 -0.01 4.65
N GLY A 147 -8.11 0.56 4.21
CA GLY A 147 -8.54 0.51 2.82
C GLY A 147 -7.50 1.04 1.83
N ILE A 148 -7.38 0.38 0.69
CA ILE A 148 -6.70 0.90 -0.51
C ILE A 148 -7.55 2.01 -1.12
N ILE A 149 -8.86 1.89 -0.96
CA ILE A 149 -9.90 2.85 -1.37
C ILE A 149 -10.61 3.32 -0.10
N ASP A 150 -10.94 4.60 -0.02
CA ASP A 150 -11.62 5.18 1.15
C ASP A 150 -13.13 4.88 1.17
N LEU A 151 -13.82 5.32 2.25
CA LEU A 151 -15.28 5.13 2.40
C LEU A 151 -16.11 5.79 1.29
N ALA A 152 -15.58 6.81 0.64
CA ALA A 152 -16.25 7.49 -0.45
C ALA A 152 -16.04 6.81 -1.82
N GLY A 153 -15.32 5.68 -1.86
CA GLY A 153 -14.98 4.98 -3.09
C GLY A 153 -13.81 5.61 -3.86
N LEU A 154 -13.06 6.51 -3.23
CA LEU A 154 -11.95 7.21 -3.86
C LEU A 154 -10.61 6.52 -3.54
N PRO A 155 -9.72 6.34 -4.54
CA PRO A 155 -8.43 5.70 -4.35
C PRO A 155 -7.53 6.54 -3.45
N LYS A 156 -6.88 5.89 -2.48
CA LYS A 156 -5.77 6.47 -1.71
C LYS A 156 -4.46 6.36 -2.49
N ASP A 157 -3.37 6.99 -2.03
CA ASP A 157 -2.07 6.86 -2.69
C ASP A 157 -1.63 5.40 -2.82
N ARG A 158 -1.92 4.58 -1.81
CA ARG A 158 -1.63 3.15 -1.80
C ARG A 158 -2.32 2.36 -2.92
N TYR A 159 -3.47 2.79 -3.43
CA TYR A 159 -4.06 2.20 -4.63
C TYR A 159 -3.09 2.22 -5.81
N TYR A 160 -2.42 3.35 -6.01
CA TYR A 160 -1.45 3.50 -7.10
C TYR A 160 -0.15 2.73 -6.84
N LEU A 161 0.22 2.50 -5.57
CA LEU A 161 1.33 1.63 -5.24
C LEU A 161 1.03 0.19 -5.67
N TYR A 162 -0.12 -0.37 -5.27
CA TYR A 162 -0.56 -1.71 -5.70
C TYR A 162 -0.74 -1.80 -7.21
N ARG A 163 -1.40 -0.81 -7.83
CA ARG A 163 -1.57 -0.76 -9.27
C ARG A 163 -0.24 -0.76 -10.02
N SER A 164 0.73 0.01 -9.58
CA SER A 164 2.04 0.10 -10.22
C SER A 164 2.82 -1.22 -10.17
N HIS A 165 2.52 -2.06 -9.18
CA HIS A 165 3.18 -3.34 -8.98
C HIS A 165 2.41 -4.51 -9.62
N TRP A 166 1.09 -4.58 -9.44
CA TRP A 166 0.27 -5.70 -9.88
C TRP A 166 -0.30 -5.57 -11.29
N ASN A 167 -0.68 -4.35 -11.71
CA ASN A 167 -1.20 -4.14 -13.06
C ASN A 167 -0.06 -3.78 -14.02
N LYS A 168 0.27 -4.71 -14.91
CA LYS A 168 1.32 -4.52 -15.93
C LYS A 168 0.76 -4.03 -17.27
N ASP A 169 -0.56 -4.06 -17.46
CA ASP A 169 -1.23 -3.74 -18.71
C ASP A 169 -1.51 -2.24 -18.85
N GLU A 170 -1.58 -1.53 -17.73
CA GLU A 170 -1.86 -0.09 -17.72
C GLU A 170 -0.72 0.71 -17.09
N GLU A 171 -0.45 1.84 -17.70
CA GLU A 171 0.52 2.80 -17.17
C GLU A 171 0.09 3.32 -15.80
N THR A 172 1.03 3.36 -14.88
CA THR A 172 0.90 4.04 -13.59
C THR A 172 2.07 5.01 -13.42
N LEU A 173 1.75 6.28 -13.23
CA LEU A 173 2.68 7.31 -12.81
C LEU A 173 1.98 8.22 -11.80
N HIS A 174 2.20 7.96 -10.52
CA HIS A 174 1.55 8.65 -9.41
C HIS A 174 2.58 9.37 -8.54
N ILE A 175 2.31 10.64 -8.23
CA ILE A 175 3.18 11.51 -7.44
C ILE A 175 2.50 11.80 -6.11
N LEU A 176 3.21 11.62 -5.01
CA LEU A 176 2.80 12.08 -3.70
C LEU A 176 3.96 12.79 -2.98
N PRO A 177 3.66 13.71 -2.07
CA PRO A 177 2.35 14.24 -1.68
C PRO A 177 1.80 15.23 -2.71
N HIS A 178 0.61 15.79 -2.48
CA HIS A 178 0.19 17.02 -3.17
C HIS A 178 1.22 18.14 -2.92
N TRP A 179 1.24 19.15 -3.79
CA TRP A 179 2.28 20.18 -3.71
C TRP A 179 1.74 21.55 -3.30
N THR A 180 0.95 21.57 -2.22
CA THR A 180 0.37 22.81 -1.64
C THR A 180 0.59 22.79 -0.14
N TRP A 181 1.67 23.44 0.32
CA TRP A 181 2.13 23.43 1.70
C TRP A 181 2.47 24.84 2.19
N PRO A 182 1.49 25.78 2.28
CA PRO A 182 1.75 27.14 2.71
C PRO A 182 2.36 27.14 4.12
N GLY A 183 3.47 27.87 4.29
CA GLY A 183 4.19 27.97 5.56
C GLY A 183 5.23 26.88 5.79
N ARG A 184 5.46 25.98 4.80
CA ARG A 184 6.53 24.97 4.85
C ARG A 184 7.65 25.24 3.86
N GLU A 185 7.73 26.43 3.31
CA GLU A 185 8.74 26.79 2.30
C GLU A 185 10.17 26.52 2.83
N GLY A 186 10.94 25.73 2.08
CA GLY A 186 12.29 25.31 2.44
C GLY A 186 12.38 24.12 3.40
N GLU A 187 11.26 23.64 3.96
CA GLU A 187 11.24 22.46 4.80
C GLU A 187 11.31 21.16 3.98
N VAL A 188 11.91 20.12 4.57
CA VAL A 188 12.00 18.81 3.96
C VAL A 188 10.60 18.25 3.74
N THR A 189 10.29 17.98 2.49
CA THR A 189 9.00 17.43 2.03
C THR A 189 9.33 16.32 1.01
N PRO A 190 9.47 15.07 1.47
CA PRO A 190 9.81 13.95 0.60
C PRO A 190 8.81 13.77 -0.54
N ILE A 191 9.32 13.40 -1.72
CA ILE A 191 8.49 13.05 -2.87
C ILE A 191 8.63 11.55 -3.13
N PHE A 192 7.50 10.84 -3.19
CA PHE A 192 7.46 9.46 -3.63
C PHE A 192 6.77 9.38 -4.98
N VAL A 193 7.22 8.44 -5.79
CA VAL A 193 6.62 8.15 -7.10
C VAL A 193 6.33 6.65 -7.20
N TYR A 194 5.07 6.35 -7.46
CA TYR A 194 4.61 4.98 -7.72
C TYR A 194 4.42 4.80 -9.22
N THR A 195 5.18 3.91 -9.80
CA THR A 195 5.18 3.68 -11.24
C THR A 195 5.56 2.23 -11.57
N ASN A 196 5.04 1.71 -12.66
CA ASN A 196 5.49 0.42 -13.21
C ASN A 196 6.78 0.53 -14.03
N TYR A 197 7.28 1.73 -14.27
CA TYR A 197 8.58 1.95 -14.91
C TYR A 197 9.75 1.75 -13.94
N PRO A 198 10.94 1.37 -14.44
CA PRO A 198 12.11 1.07 -13.60
C PRO A 198 12.74 2.32 -12.96
N SER A 199 12.60 3.47 -13.56
CA SER A 199 13.22 4.71 -13.06
C SER A 199 12.41 5.96 -13.39
N ALA A 200 12.62 7.02 -12.61
CA ALA A 200 12.08 8.34 -12.89
C ALA A 200 13.03 9.45 -12.39
N GLU A 201 12.81 10.66 -12.87
CA GLU A 201 13.46 11.88 -12.43
C GLU A 201 12.40 12.90 -12.00
N VAL A 202 12.64 13.55 -10.88
CA VAL A 202 11.79 14.60 -10.32
C VAL A 202 12.39 15.95 -10.59
N PHE A 203 11.58 16.91 -11.00
CA PHE A 203 11.93 18.31 -11.17
C PHE A 203 11.02 19.19 -10.30
N ILE A 204 11.61 20.10 -9.54
CA ILE A 204 10.88 21.13 -8.79
C ILE A 204 11.20 22.46 -9.47
N ASN A 205 10.18 23.15 -9.97
CA ASN A 205 10.32 24.41 -10.72
C ASN A 205 11.38 24.33 -11.85
N GLY A 206 11.39 23.19 -12.55
CA GLY A 206 12.34 22.92 -13.65
C GLY A 206 13.74 22.47 -13.20
N LYS A 207 14.05 22.47 -11.89
CA LYS A 207 15.33 22.02 -11.36
C LYS A 207 15.29 20.54 -11.00
N SER A 208 16.16 19.74 -11.59
CA SER A 208 16.27 18.31 -11.31
C SER A 208 16.62 18.04 -9.84
N GLN A 209 15.93 17.08 -9.27
CA GLN A 209 16.20 16.49 -7.95
C GLN A 209 16.97 15.16 -8.07
N GLY A 210 17.43 14.86 -9.28
CA GLY A 210 18.13 13.63 -9.63
C GLY A 210 17.19 12.49 -10.03
N LYS A 211 17.74 11.58 -10.80
CA LYS A 211 17.08 10.34 -11.24
C LYS A 211 17.18 9.29 -10.14
N ARG A 212 16.12 8.53 -9.94
CA ARG A 212 16.09 7.34 -9.08
C ARG A 212 15.72 6.13 -9.90
N THR A 213 16.26 4.97 -9.53
CA THR A 213 16.00 3.67 -10.17
C THR A 213 15.60 2.69 -9.07
N LYS A 214 14.62 1.82 -9.34
CA LYS A 214 14.24 0.74 -8.43
C LYS A 214 15.43 -0.19 -8.20
N ASP A 215 15.68 -0.54 -6.94
CA ASP A 215 16.81 -1.38 -6.56
C ASP A 215 16.42 -2.86 -6.57
N LEU A 216 16.58 -3.51 -7.70
CA LEU A 216 16.28 -4.92 -7.89
C LEU A 216 17.30 -5.87 -7.23
N THR A 217 18.39 -5.36 -6.66
CA THR A 217 19.35 -6.16 -5.90
C THR A 217 18.91 -6.44 -4.47
N VAL A 218 17.88 -5.74 -3.99
CA VAL A 218 17.29 -5.96 -2.68
C VAL A 218 16.49 -7.27 -2.70
N THR A 219 16.78 -8.13 -1.73
CA THR A 219 16.08 -9.41 -1.53
C THR A 219 15.46 -9.47 -0.13
N ALA A 220 14.55 -10.41 0.08
CA ALA A 220 13.96 -10.68 1.40
C ALA A 220 15.06 -10.94 2.45
N GLU A 221 16.07 -11.73 2.10
CA GLU A 221 17.16 -12.11 3.00
C GLU A 221 18.10 -10.95 3.32
N ASN A 222 18.58 -10.22 2.28
CA ASN A 222 19.55 -9.13 2.49
C ASN A 222 18.94 -7.85 3.06
N SER A 223 17.63 -7.83 3.28
CA SER A 223 16.87 -6.71 3.87
C SER A 223 16.09 -7.08 5.13
N ALA A 224 16.43 -8.20 5.76
CA ALA A 224 15.68 -8.74 6.91
C ALA A 224 16.04 -8.06 8.24
N ASP A 225 17.17 -7.37 8.33
CA ASP A 225 17.60 -6.71 9.56
C ASP A 225 16.86 -5.40 9.84
N SER A 226 16.87 -4.97 11.11
CA SER A 226 16.13 -3.77 11.55
C SER A 226 16.63 -2.47 10.92
N ALA A 227 17.91 -2.37 10.59
CA ALA A 227 18.48 -1.19 9.96
C ALA A 227 17.98 -1.07 8.50
N SER A 228 17.94 -2.18 7.76
CA SER A 228 17.35 -2.24 6.42
C SER A 228 15.89 -1.85 6.41
N ILE A 229 15.12 -2.26 7.41
CA ILE A 229 13.71 -1.90 7.58
C ILE A 229 13.57 -0.40 7.82
N ALA A 230 14.37 0.17 8.72
CA ALA A 230 14.36 1.60 9.04
C ALA A 230 14.78 2.49 7.86
N ASP A 231 15.72 2.03 7.03
CA ASP A 231 16.23 2.74 5.84
C ASP A 231 15.35 2.56 4.59
N PHE A 232 14.17 1.99 4.70
CA PHE A 232 13.28 1.74 3.57
C PHE A 232 13.91 0.89 2.45
N LYS A 233 14.84 -0.03 2.79
CA LYS A 233 15.58 -0.81 1.79
C LYS A 233 14.64 -1.62 0.89
N ARG A 234 13.63 -2.29 1.47
CA ARG A 234 12.62 -3.05 0.69
C ARG A 234 11.79 -2.15 -0.21
N GLN A 235 11.41 -0.98 0.30
CA GLN A 235 10.61 -0.01 -0.45
C GLN A 235 11.34 0.48 -1.70
N LYS A 236 12.68 0.61 -1.66
CA LYS A 236 13.51 1.00 -2.82
C LYS A 236 13.42 0.02 -4.00
N ARG A 237 13.01 -1.23 -3.78
CA ARG A 237 12.76 -2.20 -4.86
C ARG A 237 11.47 -1.90 -5.63
N TYR A 238 10.49 -1.26 -5.01
CA TYR A 238 9.12 -1.13 -5.53
C TYR A 238 8.70 0.31 -5.81
N ARG A 239 9.19 1.27 -5.03
CA ARG A 239 8.87 2.69 -5.16
C ARG A 239 10.11 3.55 -5.31
N LEU A 240 9.95 4.72 -5.93
CA LEU A 240 11.01 5.71 -6.09
C LEU A 240 10.81 6.82 -5.06
N MET A 241 11.86 7.16 -4.31
CA MET A 241 11.76 8.05 -3.15
C MET A 241 12.87 9.11 -3.17
N TRP A 242 12.49 10.37 -3.03
CA TRP A 242 13.36 11.52 -2.83
C TRP A 242 13.12 12.04 -1.42
N MET A 243 13.92 11.63 -0.46
CA MET A 243 13.70 11.85 0.98
C MET A 243 14.12 13.22 1.47
N ASP A 244 14.90 13.94 0.71
CA ASP A 244 15.58 15.20 1.05
C ASP A 244 15.09 16.41 0.26
N THR A 245 14.08 16.24 -0.60
CA THR A 245 13.47 17.35 -1.33
C THR A 245 12.88 18.37 -0.39
N LYS A 246 12.98 19.64 -0.76
CA LYS A 246 12.42 20.75 0.01
C LYS A 246 11.23 21.36 -0.71
N TYR A 247 10.22 21.75 0.05
CA TYR A 247 9.07 22.39 -0.53
C TYR A 247 9.42 23.80 -1.05
N GLU A 248 9.14 24.03 -2.31
CA GLU A 248 9.11 25.33 -2.97
C GLU A 248 7.77 25.42 -3.74
N PRO A 249 6.95 26.48 -3.53
CA PRO A 249 5.72 26.67 -4.30
C PRO A 249 5.99 26.65 -5.81
N GLY A 250 5.11 26.02 -6.57
CA GLY A 250 5.24 25.92 -8.03
C GLY A 250 4.89 24.55 -8.56
N THR A 251 5.72 24.01 -9.43
CA THR A 251 5.48 22.78 -10.16
C THR A 251 6.40 21.65 -9.73
N VAL A 252 5.86 20.48 -9.50
CA VAL A 252 6.59 19.22 -9.46
C VAL A 252 6.27 18.45 -10.73
N LYS A 253 7.30 18.19 -11.53
CA LYS A 253 7.23 17.35 -12.73
C LYS A 253 8.01 16.07 -12.50
N VAL A 254 7.43 14.95 -12.92
CA VAL A 254 8.08 13.64 -12.94
C VAL A 254 8.15 13.14 -14.37
N VAL A 255 9.32 12.69 -14.78
CA VAL A 255 9.56 12.01 -16.07
C VAL A 255 9.97 10.57 -15.75
N ALA A 256 9.23 9.60 -16.27
CA ALA A 256 9.52 8.18 -16.13
C ALA A 256 10.28 7.65 -17.35
N TYR A 257 11.16 6.68 -17.11
CA TYR A 257 12.04 6.11 -18.14
C TYR A 257 11.90 4.60 -18.20
N ASN A 258 11.97 4.06 -19.42
CA ASN A 258 12.00 2.61 -19.66
C ASN A 258 13.40 2.00 -19.37
N GLU A 259 13.54 0.69 -19.59
CA GLU A 259 14.81 -0.05 -19.42
C GLU A 259 15.93 0.45 -20.33
N LYS A 260 15.61 1.09 -21.46
CA LYS A 260 16.58 1.65 -22.40
C LYS A 260 17.01 3.06 -22.02
N GLY A 261 16.33 3.66 -21.04
CA GLY A 261 16.58 5.05 -20.62
C GLY A 261 15.81 6.09 -21.42
N ASP A 262 14.88 5.68 -22.29
CA ASP A 262 14.02 6.61 -23.01
C ASP A 262 12.93 7.15 -22.08
N ALA A 263 12.62 8.44 -22.19
CA ALA A 263 11.48 9.04 -21.50
C ALA A 263 10.17 8.52 -22.12
N VAL A 264 9.30 7.95 -21.33
CA VAL A 264 8.09 7.25 -21.78
C VAL A 264 6.80 7.80 -21.20
N ALA A 265 6.87 8.47 -20.07
CA ALA A 265 5.71 9.10 -19.43
C ALA A 265 6.13 10.33 -18.65
N GLU A 266 5.23 11.29 -18.51
CA GLU A 266 5.42 12.45 -17.65
C GLU A 266 4.14 12.85 -16.94
N LYS A 267 4.28 13.42 -15.77
CA LYS A 267 3.17 13.96 -14.96
C LYS A 267 3.61 15.18 -14.19
N GLU A 268 2.71 16.14 -14.08
CA GLU A 268 2.92 17.36 -13.29
C GLU A 268 1.83 17.52 -12.24
N ILE A 269 2.22 18.05 -11.08
CA ILE A 269 1.32 18.57 -10.05
C ILE A 269 1.78 20.00 -9.69
N HIS A 270 0.84 20.82 -9.22
CA HIS A 270 1.10 22.23 -8.97
C HIS A 270 0.66 22.66 -7.58
N THR A 271 1.33 23.66 -7.05
CA THR A 271 0.82 24.38 -5.86
C THR A 271 -0.49 25.05 -6.23
N ALA A 272 -1.55 24.73 -5.52
CA ALA A 272 -2.86 25.32 -5.71
C ALA A 272 -2.89 26.78 -5.21
N GLY A 273 -3.65 27.60 -5.90
CA GLY A 273 -4.00 28.93 -5.43
C GLY A 273 -5.06 28.92 -4.32
N LYS A 274 -5.68 30.07 -4.06
CA LYS A 274 -6.83 30.14 -3.16
C LYS A 274 -8.00 29.37 -3.76
N PRO A 275 -8.85 28.71 -2.92
CA PRO A 275 -10.09 28.12 -3.41
C PRO A 275 -10.92 29.15 -4.15
N ASP A 276 -11.44 28.79 -5.33
CA ASP A 276 -12.26 29.66 -6.19
C ASP A 276 -13.73 29.31 -6.03
N HIS A 277 -14.12 28.08 -6.38
CA HIS A 277 -15.49 27.62 -6.26
C HIS A 277 -15.53 26.10 -5.97
N ILE A 278 -16.73 25.62 -5.68
CA ILE A 278 -17.01 24.18 -5.54
C ILE A 278 -17.84 23.76 -6.74
N GLU A 279 -17.36 22.75 -7.46
CA GLU A 279 -18.11 22.08 -8.54
C GLU A 279 -18.61 20.72 -8.05
N LEU A 280 -19.88 20.42 -8.34
CA LEU A 280 -20.48 19.10 -8.11
C LEU A 280 -20.58 18.36 -9.44
N VAL A 281 -19.95 17.19 -9.50
CA VAL A 281 -19.92 16.35 -10.70
C VAL A 281 -20.58 15.02 -10.37
N ALA A 282 -21.73 14.74 -10.97
CA ALA A 282 -22.39 13.46 -10.85
C ALA A 282 -21.73 12.44 -11.79
N ASP A 283 -21.59 11.18 -11.35
CA ASP A 283 -21.12 10.08 -12.19
C ASP A 283 -22.10 9.79 -13.34
N ARG A 284 -23.38 10.10 -13.13
CA ARG A 284 -24.44 10.02 -14.15
C ARG A 284 -25.58 10.98 -13.81
N ASN A 285 -26.22 11.52 -14.85
CA ASN A 285 -27.29 12.51 -14.72
C ASN A 285 -28.68 11.91 -14.61
N GLU A 286 -28.83 10.61 -14.85
CA GLU A 286 -30.09 9.89 -14.80
C GLU A 286 -29.94 8.61 -13.96
N ILE A 287 -30.91 8.38 -13.08
CA ILE A 287 -31.02 7.15 -12.27
C ILE A 287 -32.43 6.61 -12.37
N LYS A 288 -32.59 5.31 -12.16
CA LYS A 288 -33.91 4.67 -12.10
C LYS A 288 -34.53 4.86 -10.73
N ALA A 289 -35.79 5.22 -10.66
CA ALA A 289 -36.53 5.35 -9.41
C ALA A 289 -37.02 3.97 -8.90
N ASP A 290 -36.11 3.01 -8.76
CA ASP A 290 -36.41 1.63 -8.35
C ASP A 290 -36.02 1.30 -6.90
N GLY A 291 -35.54 2.29 -6.14
CA GLY A 291 -35.05 2.15 -4.77
C GLY A 291 -33.72 1.42 -4.63
N LYS A 292 -33.03 1.12 -5.72
CA LYS A 292 -31.75 0.39 -5.75
C LYS A 292 -30.67 1.13 -6.52
N ASP A 293 -31.04 1.95 -7.51
CA ASP A 293 -30.10 2.69 -8.34
C ASP A 293 -29.56 3.92 -7.58
N LEU A 294 -28.24 4.07 -7.54
CA LEU A 294 -27.52 5.12 -6.83
C LEU A 294 -26.61 5.90 -7.79
N SER A 295 -26.44 7.18 -7.53
CA SER A 295 -25.45 8.02 -8.18
C SER A 295 -24.52 8.61 -7.13
N PHE A 296 -23.23 8.70 -7.46
CA PHE A 296 -22.25 9.42 -6.67
C PHE A 296 -22.09 10.84 -7.22
N VAL A 297 -21.86 11.78 -6.30
CA VAL A 297 -21.60 13.16 -6.67
C VAL A 297 -20.28 13.58 -6.04
N ASP A 298 -19.27 13.79 -6.86
CA ASP A 298 -17.97 14.27 -6.42
C ASP A 298 -17.98 15.79 -6.30
N ARG A 299 -17.33 16.28 -5.24
CA ARG A 299 -17.05 17.68 -5.05
C ARG A 299 -15.61 17.99 -5.48
N LYS A 300 -15.46 18.80 -6.49
CA LYS A 300 -14.19 19.30 -7.01
C LYS A 300 -13.90 20.73 -6.53
#